data_3c05aecc05338bed22105f058e3e81d9
#
_entry.id   3c05aecc05338bed22105f058e3e81d9
#
_cell.length_a   1.000
_cell.length_b   1.000
_cell.length_c   1.000
_cell.angle_alpha   90.00
_cell.angle_beta   90.00
_cell.angle_gamma   90.00
#
_symmetry.space_group_name_H-M   'P 1'
#
loop_
_entity.id
_entity.type
_entity.pdbx_description
1 polymer ?
#
loop_
_entity_poly.entity_id
_entity_poly.type
_entity_poly.pdbx_seq_one_letter_code
_entity_poly.pdbx_strand_id
1 'polypeptide(L)' 'MMDIYEEVRIILLKKGLSVRKLARLMNTLGYKIPKESGLSNKFNSKAIRFEEVQQILDYLGYELIIKEK' A
#
# COMPACT_ATOMS: atom_id res chain seq x y z
N MET A 1 -17.23 6.08 -6.00
CA MET A 1 -16.26 5.07 -6.43
C MET A 1 -15.10 5.03 -5.46
N MET A 2 -14.63 3.85 -5.10
CA MET A 2 -13.51 3.70 -4.19
C MET A 2 -12.19 4.07 -4.86
N ASP A 3 -11.39 4.90 -4.19
CA ASP A 3 -10.02 5.18 -4.60
C ASP A 3 -9.11 4.39 -3.65
N ILE A 4 -8.50 3.32 -4.14
CA ILE A 4 -7.69 2.45 -3.31
C ILE A 4 -6.48 3.19 -2.71
N TYR A 5 -5.94 4.16 -3.41
CA TYR A 5 -4.83 4.96 -2.89
C TYR A 5 -5.23 5.75 -1.67
N GLU A 6 -6.42 6.34 -1.71
CA GLU A 6 -6.94 7.10 -0.58
C GLU A 6 -7.26 6.18 0.59
N GLU A 7 -7.85 5.00 0.33
CA GLU A 7 -8.12 4.00 1.37
C GLU A 7 -6.85 3.57 2.07
N VAL A 8 -5.80 3.28 1.31
CA VAL A 8 -4.51 2.90 1.88
C VAL A 8 -3.91 4.05 2.70
N ARG A 9 -4.00 5.29 2.21
CA ARG A 9 -3.52 6.45 2.95
C ARG A 9 -4.22 6.63 4.30
N ILE A 10 -5.53 6.39 4.33
CA ILE A 10 -6.30 6.45 5.58
C ILE A 10 -5.80 5.41 6.57
N ILE A 11 -5.58 4.19 6.10
CA ILE A 11 -5.05 3.10 6.95
C ILE A 11 -3.66 3.47 7.48
N LEU A 12 -2.78 3.98 6.62
CA LEU A 12 -1.45 4.40 7.03
C LEU A 12 -1.51 5.50 8.09
N LEU A 13 -2.40 6.45 7.90
CA LEU A 13 -2.58 7.54 8.85
C LEU A 13 -3.00 7.00 10.22
N LYS A 14 -3.94 6.06 10.25
CA LYS A 14 -4.39 5.43 11.49
C LYS A 14 -3.25 4.69 12.20
N LYS A 15 -2.30 4.14 11.45
CA LYS A 15 -1.17 3.40 12.02
C LYS A 15 0.05 4.27 12.26
N GLY A 16 -0.02 5.56 11.94
CA GLY A 16 1.11 6.48 12.11
C GLY A 16 2.26 6.20 11.17
N LEU A 17 1.97 5.70 9.97
CA LEU A 17 2.99 5.35 8.99
C LEU A 17 2.95 6.29 7.78
N SER A 18 4.14 6.64 7.27
CA SER A 18 4.25 7.28 5.96
C SER A 18 4.45 6.20 4.89
N VAL A 19 4.23 6.56 3.63
CA VAL A 19 4.46 5.64 2.51
C VAL A 19 5.92 5.18 2.49
N ARG A 20 6.86 6.09 2.74
CA ARG A 20 8.29 5.76 2.76
C ARG A 20 8.63 4.78 3.88
N LYS A 21 8.08 5.01 5.07
CA LYS A 21 8.32 4.12 6.20
C LYS A 21 7.70 2.75 5.95
N LEU A 22 6.51 2.72 5.35
CA LEU A 22 5.86 1.47 4.94
C LEU A 22 6.77 0.67 4.01
N ALA A 23 7.31 1.32 2.98
CA ALA A 23 8.19 0.66 2.03
C ALA A 23 9.42 0.07 2.72
N ARG A 24 10.03 0.83 3.62
CA ARG A 24 11.20 0.37 4.37
C ARG A 24 10.89 -0.87 5.18
N LEU A 25 9.80 -0.85 5.94
CA LEU A 25 9.41 -1.98 6.79
C LEU A 25 9.09 -3.22 5.96
N MET A 26 8.33 -3.05 4.89
CA MET A 26 7.97 -4.17 4.01
C MET A 26 9.20 -4.77 3.31
N ASN A 27 10.11 -3.93 2.83
CA ASN A 27 11.34 -4.42 2.21
C ASN A 27 12.21 -5.21 3.20
N THR A 28 12.25 -4.76 4.44
CA THR A 28 12.99 -5.46 5.50
C THR A 28 12.41 -6.86 5.74
N LEU A 29 11.10 -7.01 5.59
CA LEU A 29 10.43 -8.30 5.78
C LEU A 29 10.43 -9.18 4.53
N GLY A 30 11.00 -8.71 3.42
CA GLY A 30 11.11 -9.49 2.19
C GLY A 30 9.95 -9.37 1.22
N TYR A 31 9.03 -8.44 1.43
CA TYR A 31 7.98 -8.19 0.45
C TYR A 31 8.57 -7.63 -0.84
N LYS A 32 7.98 -8.04 -1.96
CA LYS A 32 8.46 -7.61 -3.30
C LYS A 32 7.74 -6.35 -3.74
N ILE A 33 8.11 -5.23 -3.14
CA ILE A 33 7.56 -3.91 -3.50
C ILE A 33 8.71 -2.95 -3.78
N PRO A 34 8.44 -1.81 -4.45
CA PRO A 34 9.47 -0.78 -4.66
C PRO A 34 10.02 -0.26 -3.34
N LYS A 35 11.24 0.26 -3.40
CA LYS A 35 11.85 0.91 -2.25
C LYS A 35 11.20 2.26 -1.99
N GLU A 36 11.64 2.95 -0.93
CA GLU A 36 10.98 4.13 -0.39
C GLU A 36 10.56 5.17 -1.43
N SER A 37 11.52 5.69 -2.21
CA SER A 37 11.19 6.72 -3.19
C SER A 37 10.36 6.17 -4.34
N GLY A 38 10.63 4.94 -4.76
CA GLY A 38 9.87 4.29 -5.82
C GLY A 38 8.42 4.08 -5.45
N LEU A 39 8.15 3.59 -4.23
CA LEU A 39 6.79 3.40 -3.77
C LEU A 39 6.06 4.73 -3.62
N SER A 40 6.73 5.74 -3.06
CA SER A 40 6.17 7.08 -2.92
C SER A 40 5.78 7.67 -4.28
N ASN A 41 6.65 7.53 -5.28
CA ASN A 41 6.36 8.01 -6.63
C ASN A 41 5.18 7.28 -7.25
N LYS A 42 5.08 5.97 -7.06
CA LYS A 42 3.95 5.19 -7.56
C LYS A 42 2.64 5.59 -6.91
N PHE A 43 2.66 5.89 -5.62
CA PHE A 43 1.48 6.41 -4.93
C PHE A 43 1.05 7.76 -5.52
N ASN A 44 2.00 8.67 -5.71
CA ASN A 44 1.69 10.01 -6.22
C ASN A 44 1.17 9.99 -7.65
N SER A 45 1.67 9.06 -8.47
CA SER A 45 1.26 8.94 -9.88
C SER A 45 0.12 7.94 -10.10
N LYS A 46 -0.35 7.29 -9.03
CA LYS A 46 -1.38 6.25 -9.08
C LYS A 46 -1.00 5.10 -10.03
N ALA A 47 0.25 4.67 -9.94
CA ALA A 47 0.81 3.64 -10.81
C ALA A 47 1.13 2.33 -10.07
N ILE A 48 0.54 2.11 -8.91
CA ILE A 48 0.80 0.89 -8.14
C ILE A 48 0.07 -0.29 -8.78
N ARG A 49 0.76 -1.41 -8.89
CA ARG A 49 0.18 -2.62 -9.42
C ARG A 49 -0.76 -3.27 -8.40
N PHE A 50 -1.72 -4.04 -8.90
CA PHE A 50 -2.66 -4.75 -8.05
C PHE A 50 -1.94 -5.69 -7.07
N GLU A 51 -0.93 -6.41 -7.53
CA GLU A 51 -0.15 -7.31 -6.67
C GLU A 51 0.56 -6.56 -5.55
N GLU A 52 1.02 -5.37 -5.84
CA GLU A 52 1.67 -4.52 -4.83
C GLU A 52 0.65 -4.06 -3.79
N VAL A 53 -0.55 -3.69 -4.23
CA VAL A 53 -1.64 -3.33 -3.32
C VAL A 53 -1.99 -4.50 -2.40
N GLN A 54 -2.08 -5.70 -2.96
CA GLN A 54 -2.38 -6.89 -2.16
C GLN A 54 -1.32 -7.13 -1.09
N GLN A 55 -0.04 -6.97 -1.43
CA GLN A 55 1.03 -7.14 -0.45
C GLN A 55 0.97 -6.08 0.65
N ILE A 56 0.68 -4.83 0.27
CA ILE A 56 0.56 -3.73 1.23
C ILE A 56 -0.57 -4.02 2.21
N LEU A 57 -1.74 -4.42 1.70
CA LEU A 57 -2.89 -4.73 2.55
C LEU A 57 -2.61 -5.92 3.45
N ASP A 58 -1.95 -6.95 2.91
CA ASP A 58 -1.56 -8.11 3.71
C ASP A 58 -0.67 -7.71 4.88
N TYR A 59 0.35 -6.90 4.62
CA TYR A 59 1.23 -6.40 5.68
C TYR A 59 0.47 -5.61 6.74
N LEU A 60 -0.50 -4.81 6.30
CA LEU A 60 -1.29 -3.96 7.20
C LEU A 60 -2.40 -4.72 7.93
N GLY A 61 -2.61 -5.99 7.60
CA GLY A 61 -3.64 -6.82 8.23
C GLY A 61 -5.03 -6.64 7.63
N TYR A 62 -5.10 -6.26 6.37
CA TYR A 62 -6.38 -6.06 5.68
C TYR A 62 -6.52 -6.99 4.48
N GLU A 63 -7.74 -7.17 4.03
CA GLU A 63 -8.06 -7.93 2.82
C GLU A 63 -8.84 -7.09 1.85
N LEU A 64 -8.62 -7.31 0.56
CA LEU A 64 -9.44 -6.73 -0.49
C LEU A 64 -10.51 -7.74 -0.87
N ILE A 65 -11.76 -7.41 -0.62
CA ILE A 65 -12.89 -8.30 -0.90
C ILE A 65 -13.72 -7.71 -2.04
N ILE A 66 -13.97 -8.52 -3.06
CA ILE A 66 -14.82 -8.14 -4.18
C ILE A 66 -16.19 -8.75 -3.93
N LYS A 67 -17.21 -7.91 -3.92
CA LYS A 67 -18.59 -8.35 -3.74
C LYS A 67 -19.40 -8.07 -4.99
N GLU A 68 -20.23 -9.02 -5.34
CA GLU A 68 -21.21 -8.84 -6.39
C GLU A 68 -22.35 -7.97 -5.87
N LYS A 69 -22.79 -7.03 -6.68
CA LYS A 69 -23.93 -6.17 -6.33
C LYS A 69 -25.25 -6.91 -6.52
#